data_5cdd6cd836883f32c13b3624c8d71db5
#
_entry.id   5cdd6cd836883f32c13b3624c8d71db5
#
_cell.length_a   1.000
_cell.length_b   1.000
_cell.length_c   1.000
_cell.angle_alpha   90.00
_cell.angle_beta   90.00
_cell.angle_gamma   90.00
#
_symmetry.space_group_name_H-M   'P 1'
#
loop_
_entity.id
_entity.type
_entity.pdbx_description
1 polymer ?
#
loop_
_entity_poly.entity_id
_entity_poly.type
_entity_poly.pdbx_seq_one_letter_code
_entity_poly.pdbx_strand_id
1 'polypeptide(L)'
;MADGRGQVRRRLGLRLWLSAGWLTLLLLAAVLAPWISPKDPLAQDLFLARLPPFWMDGTEPGYWLGTDSLGRDVLSRILHGARVAMTVALVAGTLTCVIGATLGLLAGFLRGWVDIVISRLTDIWMAFPPVLFSILLIAVIGPGLGAIILAIVVIDWTRFARVVRAEAMAQGAMDYVASAQVAGRGRTGTMLVEVLPNVLPLIVVLLTLEMGIAVIVEAILSFVNLSISTDDPTWGGMIAEGRTSVHQAWWVLVFPLITLFLTVLSFSQLGEGLKDRFDPVLR
;
A
#
# COMPACT_ATOMS: atom_id res chain seq x y z
N MET A 1 4.24 -31.84 23.24
CA MET A 1 4.63 -31.03 22.06
C MET A 1 3.49 -30.72 21.07
N ALA A 2 2.28 -31.26 21.25
CA ALA A 2 1.12 -31.04 20.35
C ALA A 2 0.35 -29.73 20.59
N ASP A 3 0.43 -29.14 21.78
CA ASP A 3 -0.37 -27.96 22.17
C ASP A 3 0.15 -26.61 21.57
N GLY A 4 1.45 -26.50 21.32
CA GLY A 4 2.03 -25.29 20.76
C GLY A 4 1.62 -24.98 19.31
N ARG A 5 1.40 -26.02 18.49
CA ARG A 5 1.01 -25.85 17.07
C ARG A 5 -0.43 -25.36 16.92
N GLY A 6 -1.34 -25.79 17.78
CA GLY A 6 -2.73 -25.33 17.79
C GLY A 6 -2.88 -23.87 18.19
N GLN A 7 -2.07 -23.39 19.14
CA GLN A 7 -2.07 -22.00 19.58
C GLN A 7 -1.46 -21.05 18.53
N VAL A 8 -0.40 -21.47 17.84
CA VAL A 8 0.20 -20.68 16.75
C VAL A 8 -0.77 -20.53 15.59
N ARG A 9 -1.44 -21.60 15.15
CA ARG A 9 -2.48 -21.56 14.09
C ARG A 9 -3.67 -20.65 14.45
N ARG A 10 -4.13 -20.68 15.71
CA ARG A 10 -5.22 -19.80 16.18
C ARG A 10 -4.82 -18.33 16.20
N ARG A 11 -3.59 -18.02 16.63
CA ARG A 11 -3.08 -16.65 16.68
C ARG A 11 -2.87 -16.05 15.26
N LEU A 12 -2.38 -16.85 14.34
CA LEU A 12 -2.24 -16.46 12.92
C LEU A 12 -3.61 -16.16 12.27
N GLY A 13 -4.62 -17.00 12.54
CA GLY A 13 -6.00 -16.76 12.09
C GLY A 13 -6.59 -15.46 12.62
N LEU A 14 -6.40 -15.16 13.91
CA LEU A 14 -6.92 -13.93 14.52
C LEU A 14 -6.28 -12.66 13.92
N ARG A 15 -4.95 -12.67 13.71
CA ARG A 15 -4.23 -11.54 13.10
C ARG A 15 -4.74 -11.25 11.69
N LEU A 16 -4.92 -12.29 10.87
CA LEU A 16 -5.47 -12.16 9.52
C LEU A 16 -6.86 -11.52 9.54
N TRP A 17 -7.75 -12.00 10.43
CA TRP A 17 -9.12 -11.48 10.52
C TRP A 17 -9.17 -10.04 11.02
N LEU A 18 -8.33 -9.68 12.00
CA LEU A 18 -8.23 -8.30 12.49
C LEU A 18 -7.71 -7.36 11.40
N SER A 19 -6.68 -7.77 10.67
CA SER A 19 -6.11 -6.97 9.57
C SER A 19 -7.08 -6.82 8.40
N ALA A 20 -7.74 -7.91 8.00
CA ALA A 20 -8.77 -7.86 6.97
C ALA A 20 -9.96 -7.00 7.41
N GLY A 21 -10.37 -7.10 8.68
CA GLY A 21 -11.44 -6.28 9.27
C GLY A 21 -11.10 -4.80 9.25
N TRP A 22 -9.87 -4.43 9.66
CA TRP A 22 -9.39 -3.05 9.61
C TRP A 22 -9.37 -2.48 8.20
N LEU A 23 -8.79 -3.22 7.24
CA LEU A 23 -8.73 -2.78 5.84
C LEU A 23 -10.12 -2.66 5.22
N THR A 24 -11.04 -3.58 5.55
CA THR A 24 -12.44 -3.50 5.11
C THR A 24 -13.13 -2.26 5.71
N LEU A 25 -12.93 -2.00 7.01
CA LEU A 25 -13.46 -0.82 7.68
C LEU A 25 -12.95 0.46 7.02
N LEU A 26 -11.65 0.54 6.75
CA LEU A 26 -11.04 1.69 6.07
C LEU A 26 -11.55 1.87 4.65
N LEU A 27 -11.73 0.78 3.90
CA LEU A 27 -12.27 0.84 2.55
C LEU A 27 -13.72 1.36 2.57
N LEU A 28 -14.53 0.86 3.51
CA LEU A 28 -15.89 1.37 3.70
C LEU A 28 -15.87 2.83 4.14
N ALA A 29 -15.01 3.22 5.07
CA ALA A 29 -14.84 4.60 5.50
C ALA A 29 -14.42 5.50 4.33
N ALA A 30 -13.49 5.05 3.48
CA ALA A 30 -13.05 5.77 2.30
C ALA A 30 -14.19 6.01 1.29
N VAL A 31 -15.01 4.99 1.03
CA VAL A 31 -16.16 5.10 0.11
C VAL A 31 -17.25 5.98 0.72
N LEU A 32 -17.57 5.77 1.99
CA LEU A 32 -18.67 6.44 2.69
C LEU A 32 -18.28 7.82 3.26
N ALA A 33 -17.00 8.22 3.21
CA ALA A 33 -16.52 9.48 3.79
C ALA A 33 -17.42 10.69 3.52
N PRO A 34 -17.92 10.94 2.29
CA PRO A 34 -18.79 12.10 2.04
C PRO A 34 -20.11 12.09 2.80
N TRP A 35 -20.59 10.91 3.24
CA TRP A 35 -21.86 10.76 3.96
C TRP A 35 -21.70 10.62 5.46
N ILE A 36 -20.57 10.09 5.94
CA ILE A 36 -20.33 9.81 7.37
C ILE A 36 -19.48 10.88 8.05
N SER A 37 -18.85 11.78 7.30
CA SER A 37 -18.05 12.86 7.87
C SER A 37 -18.92 13.83 8.68
N PRO A 38 -18.59 14.11 9.95
CA PRO A 38 -19.36 15.02 10.76
C PRO A 38 -19.39 16.45 10.22
N LYS A 39 -18.31 16.87 9.56
CA LYS A 39 -18.10 18.22 8.99
C LYS A 39 -17.48 18.13 7.59
N ASP A 40 -17.51 19.23 6.85
CA ASP A 40 -16.70 19.39 5.65
C ASP A 40 -15.21 19.38 6.04
N PRO A 41 -14.37 18.48 5.48
CA PRO A 41 -12.96 18.36 5.83
C PRO A 41 -12.13 19.60 5.48
N LEU A 42 -12.65 20.50 4.64
CA LEU A 42 -11.99 21.73 4.19
C LEU A 42 -12.52 22.98 4.90
N ALA A 43 -13.68 22.89 5.57
CA ALA A 43 -14.25 24.02 6.29
C ALA A 43 -13.30 24.50 7.41
N GLN A 44 -12.92 25.77 7.35
CA GLN A 44 -12.01 26.41 8.28
C GLN A 44 -12.76 27.38 9.19
N ASP A 45 -12.48 27.31 10.49
CA ASP A 45 -12.97 28.27 11.48
C ASP A 45 -11.87 28.56 12.51
N LEU A 46 -11.22 29.71 12.37
CA LEU A 46 -10.10 30.09 13.24
C LEU A 46 -10.50 30.31 14.69
N PHE A 47 -11.80 30.56 14.99
CA PHE A 47 -12.30 30.65 16.38
C PHE A 47 -12.31 29.26 17.04
N LEU A 48 -12.39 28.21 16.25
CA LEU A 48 -12.39 26.82 16.70
C LEU A 48 -11.01 26.14 16.49
N ALA A 49 -9.94 26.93 16.28
CA ALA A 49 -8.61 26.42 16.09
C ALA A 49 -8.11 25.65 17.32
N ARG A 50 -7.61 24.42 17.11
CA ARG A 50 -7.01 23.56 18.15
C ARG A 50 -7.98 23.19 19.27
N LEU A 51 -9.25 23.04 18.98
CA LEU A 51 -10.20 22.46 19.94
C LEU A 51 -9.77 21.05 20.33
N PRO A 52 -9.80 20.71 21.61
CA PRO A 52 -9.44 19.38 22.07
C PRO A 52 -10.50 18.33 21.69
N PRO A 53 -10.13 17.04 21.69
CA PRO A 53 -11.05 15.91 21.54
C PRO A 53 -12.17 15.90 22.61
N PHE A 54 -13.29 15.24 22.32
CA PHE A 54 -14.54 15.29 23.12
C PHE A 54 -14.40 14.86 24.59
N TRP A 55 -13.34 14.13 24.95
CA TRP A 55 -13.07 13.69 26.34
C TRP A 55 -12.18 14.66 27.14
N MET A 56 -11.81 15.79 26.58
CA MET A 56 -11.02 16.83 27.23
C MET A 56 -11.86 18.06 27.50
N ASP A 57 -11.44 18.88 28.49
CA ASP A 57 -12.11 20.15 28.80
C ASP A 57 -11.89 21.17 27.67
N GLY A 58 -12.91 21.99 27.41
CA GLY A 58 -12.85 23.01 26.36
C GLY A 58 -13.22 22.53 24.97
N THR A 59 -13.83 21.36 24.86
CA THR A 59 -14.34 20.79 23.59
C THR A 59 -15.65 21.47 23.19
N GLU A 60 -15.96 21.38 21.86
CA GLU A 60 -17.25 21.76 21.31
C GLU A 60 -18.02 20.57 20.73
N PRO A 61 -19.36 20.53 20.82
CA PRO A 61 -20.16 19.45 20.25
C PRO A 61 -19.96 19.31 18.72
N GLY A 62 -19.77 18.06 18.25
CA GLY A 62 -19.58 17.73 16.83
C GLY A 62 -18.14 17.63 16.38
N TYR A 63 -17.16 17.97 17.24
CA TYR A 63 -15.72 17.78 16.96
C TYR A 63 -15.14 16.64 17.77
N TRP A 64 -15.41 15.38 17.33
CA TRP A 64 -15.08 14.17 18.09
C TRP A 64 -13.60 14.00 18.40
N LEU A 65 -12.73 14.26 17.43
CA LEU A 65 -11.28 14.14 17.56
C LEU A 65 -10.59 15.51 17.65
N GLY A 66 -11.38 16.57 17.88
CA GLY A 66 -10.89 17.93 17.94
C GLY A 66 -10.63 18.55 16.56
N THR A 67 -9.97 19.71 16.55
CA THR A 67 -9.65 20.47 15.34
C THR A 67 -8.16 20.69 15.19
N ASP A 68 -7.75 21.05 13.97
CA ASP A 68 -6.38 21.42 13.64
C ASP A 68 -6.09 22.93 13.84
N SER A 69 -4.95 23.39 13.36
CA SER A 69 -4.52 24.80 13.51
C SER A 69 -5.40 25.79 12.74
N LEU A 70 -6.18 25.34 11.77
CA LEU A 70 -7.14 26.15 10.99
C LEU A 70 -8.59 25.93 11.42
N GLY A 71 -8.82 25.15 12.49
CA GLY A 71 -10.16 24.83 12.98
C GLY A 71 -10.91 23.78 12.16
N ARG A 72 -10.21 23.01 11.29
CA ARG A 72 -10.80 21.94 10.49
C ARG A 72 -10.98 20.69 11.35
N ASP A 73 -12.07 19.93 11.13
CA ASP A 73 -12.37 18.71 11.89
C ASP A 73 -11.40 17.57 11.57
N VAL A 74 -10.68 17.10 12.60
CA VAL A 74 -9.67 16.04 12.47
C VAL A 74 -10.29 14.71 12.04
N LEU A 75 -11.47 14.33 12.55
CA LEU A 75 -12.12 13.07 12.17
C LEU A 75 -12.52 13.07 10.70
N SER A 76 -13.18 14.14 10.23
CA SER A 76 -13.57 14.28 8.83
C SER A 76 -12.35 14.22 7.89
N ARG A 77 -11.24 14.86 8.28
CA ARG A 77 -10.00 14.82 7.52
C ARG A 77 -9.36 13.42 7.48
N ILE A 78 -9.41 12.66 8.58
CA ILE A 78 -8.93 11.26 8.61
C ILE A 78 -9.76 10.38 7.67
N LEU A 79 -11.08 10.53 7.68
CA LEU A 79 -11.99 9.76 6.82
C LEU A 79 -11.75 10.05 5.33
N HIS A 80 -11.56 11.33 4.97
CA HIS A 80 -11.25 11.72 3.59
C HIS A 80 -9.82 11.34 3.20
N GLY A 81 -8.85 11.43 4.12
CA GLY A 81 -7.49 10.93 3.92
C GLY A 81 -7.43 9.43 3.63
N ALA A 82 -8.36 8.65 4.21
CA ALA A 82 -8.51 7.25 3.89
C ALA A 82 -8.85 7.01 2.40
N ARG A 83 -9.62 7.89 1.75
CA ARG A 83 -9.91 7.77 0.30
C ARG A 83 -8.65 7.88 -0.53
N VAL A 84 -7.79 8.85 -0.21
CA VAL A 84 -6.52 9.05 -0.90
C VAL A 84 -5.62 7.83 -0.70
N ALA A 85 -5.40 7.44 0.56
CA ALA A 85 -4.53 6.32 0.91
C ALA A 85 -4.99 4.99 0.27
N MET A 86 -6.30 4.68 0.34
CA MET A 86 -6.84 3.45 -0.26
C MET A 86 -6.85 3.49 -1.79
N THR A 87 -7.09 4.66 -2.41
CA THR A 87 -7.00 4.79 -3.87
C THR A 87 -5.57 4.57 -4.34
N VAL A 88 -4.59 5.18 -3.67
CA VAL A 88 -3.16 4.97 -3.99
C VAL A 88 -2.77 3.50 -3.79
N ALA A 89 -3.13 2.90 -2.64
CA ALA A 89 -2.82 1.51 -2.36
C ALA A 89 -3.37 0.56 -3.44
N LEU A 90 -4.64 0.70 -3.78
CA LEU A 90 -5.31 -0.20 -4.74
C LEU A 90 -4.84 0.05 -6.18
N VAL A 91 -4.83 1.30 -6.63
CA VAL A 91 -4.53 1.62 -8.04
C VAL A 91 -3.02 1.49 -8.30
N ALA A 92 -2.17 2.17 -7.51
CA ALA A 92 -0.73 2.08 -7.71
C ALA A 92 -0.22 0.67 -7.47
N GLY A 93 -0.63 0.01 -6.36
CA GLY A 93 -0.23 -1.37 -6.05
C GLY A 93 -0.62 -2.35 -7.14
N THR A 94 -1.85 -2.26 -7.68
CA THR A 94 -2.31 -3.15 -8.76
C THR A 94 -1.55 -2.91 -10.07
N LEU A 95 -1.35 -1.65 -10.48
CA LEU A 95 -0.61 -1.33 -11.69
C LEU A 95 0.85 -1.76 -11.59
N THR A 96 1.50 -1.49 -10.47
CA THR A 96 2.87 -1.94 -10.16
C THR A 96 2.98 -3.46 -10.24
N CYS A 97 2.02 -4.17 -9.63
CA CYS A 97 1.94 -5.62 -9.66
C CYS A 97 1.79 -6.15 -11.09
N VAL A 98 0.84 -5.64 -11.87
CA VAL A 98 0.57 -6.10 -13.24
C VAL A 98 1.81 -5.89 -14.12
N ILE A 99 2.40 -4.71 -14.10
CA ILE A 99 3.60 -4.40 -14.91
C ILE A 99 4.79 -5.27 -14.46
N GLY A 100 5.11 -5.23 -13.18
CA GLY A 100 6.28 -5.93 -12.66
C GLY A 100 6.17 -7.44 -12.73
N ALA A 101 5.00 -8.02 -12.39
CA ALA A 101 4.78 -9.46 -12.48
C ALA A 101 4.82 -9.94 -13.94
N THR A 102 4.25 -9.18 -14.88
CA THR A 102 4.31 -9.53 -16.31
C THR A 102 5.76 -9.54 -16.82
N LEU A 103 6.51 -8.46 -16.55
CA LEU A 103 7.90 -8.36 -16.95
C LEU A 103 8.77 -9.42 -16.26
N GLY A 104 8.55 -9.66 -14.97
CA GLY A 104 9.26 -10.72 -14.23
C GLY A 104 8.97 -12.11 -14.77
N LEU A 105 7.70 -12.43 -15.05
CA LEU A 105 7.30 -13.72 -15.63
C LEU A 105 7.94 -13.94 -17.01
N LEU A 106 7.90 -12.92 -17.89
CA LEU A 106 8.53 -12.98 -19.22
C LEU A 106 10.04 -13.19 -19.12
N ALA A 107 10.73 -12.42 -18.27
CA ALA A 107 12.17 -12.54 -18.08
C ALA A 107 12.55 -13.91 -17.53
N GLY A 108 11.88 -14.38 -16.48
CA GLY A 108 12.19 -15.63 -15.80
C GLY A 108 11.91 -16.88 -16.64
N PHE A 109 10.82 -16.89 -17.41
CA PHE A 109 10.41 -18.05 -18.21
C PHE A 109 11.08 -18.08 -19.59
N LEU A 110 11.08 -16.96 -20.36
CA LEU A 110 11.65 -16.92 -21.71
C LEU A 110 13.17 -16.97 -21.72
N ARG A 111 13.81 -16.43 -20.67
CA ARG A 111 15.26 -16.37 -20.53
C ARG A 111 15.95 -15.65 -21.71
N GLY A 112 17.25 -15.85 -21.88
CA GLY A 112 18.02 -15.29 -22.98
C GLY A 112 18.03 -13.76 -23.02
N TRP A 113 17.87 -13.17 -24.21
CA TRP A 113 17.96 -11.72 -24.40
C TRP A 113 16.81 -10.95 -23.69
N VAL A 114 15.60 -11.54 -23.60
CA VAL A 114 14.46 -10.94 -22.87
C VAL A 114 14.82 -10.73 -21.41
N ASP A 115 15.40 -11.74 -20.79
CA ASP A 115 15.89 -11.69 -19.44
C ASP A 115 16.98 -10.64 -19.24
N ILE A 116 17.96 -10.61 -20.16
CA ILE A 116 19.07 -9.66 -20.10
C ILE A 116 18.53 -8.21 -20.15
N VAL A 117 17.64 -7.91 -21.09
CA VAL A 117 17.11 -6.55 -21.25
C VAL A 117 16.29 -6.11 -20.02
N ILE A 118 15.35 -6.95 -19.56
CA ILE A 118 14.49 -6.62 -18.42
C ILE A 118 15.33 -6.50 -17.14
N SER A 119 16.31 -7.39 -16.93
CA SER A 119 17.18 -7.33 -15.76
C SER A 119 18.06 -6.08 -15.77
N ARG A 120 18.64 -5.71 -16.92
CA ARG A 120 19.42 -4.46 -17.03
C ARG A 120 18.57 -3.21 -16.77
N LEU A 121 17.35 -3.18 -17.32
CA LEU A 121 16.42 -2.10 -17.06
C LEU A 121 16.09 -2.02 -15.55
N THR A 122 15.79 -3.14 -14.92
CA THR A 122 15.54 -3.23 -13.48
C THR A 122 16.75 -2.73 -12.68
N ASP A 123 17.98 -3.14 -13.03
CA ASP A 123 19.20 -2.73 -12.33
C ASP A 123 19.44 -1.21 -12.42
N ILE A 124 19.21 -0.61 -13.60
CA ILE A 124 19.31 0.84 -13.80
C ILE A 124 18.30 1.58 -12.92
N TRP A 125 17.03 1.13 -12.92
CA TRP A 125 15.98 1.74 -12.11
C TRP A 125 16.25 1.68 -10.61
N MET A 126 16.71 0.51 -10.12
CA MET A 126 17.00 0.31 -8.71
C MET A 126 18.29 1.01 -8.22
N ALA A 127 19.10 1.58 -9.12
CA ALA A 127 20.24 2.40 -8.74
C ALA A 127 19.82 3.77 -8.16
N PHE A 128 18.58 4.22 -8.44
CA PHE A 128 18.06 5.47 -7.91
C PHE A 128 17.35 5.25 -6.56
N PRO A 129 17.56 6.14 -5.57
CA PRO A 129 16.76 6.11 -4.34
C PRO A 129 15.28 6.36 -4.65
N PRO A 130 14.35 5.43 -4.31
CA PRO A 130 12.96 5.50 -4.76
C PRO A 130 12.25 6.80 -4.40
N VAL A 131 12.35 7.23 -3.14
CA VAL A 131 11.67 8.45 -2.68
C VAL A 131 12.21 9.70 -3.37
N LEU A 132 13.52 9.80 -3.58
CA LEU A 132 14.12 10.94 -4.28
C LEU A 132 13.68 10.99 -5.75
N PHE A 133 13.58 9.82 -6.40
CA PHE A 133 13.10 9.75 -7.77
C PHE A 133 11.61 10.11 -7.87
N SER A 134 10.78 9.71 -6.89
CA SER A 134 9.37 10.11 -6.80
C SER A 134 9.24 11.63 -6.67
N ILE A 135 10.03 12.26 -5.79
CA ILE A 135 10.05 13.71 -5.61
C ILE A 135 10.41 14.43 -6.91
N LEU A 136 11.47 13.97 -7.58
CA LEU A 136 11.91 14.55 -8.86
C LEU A 136 10.81 14.42 -9.94
N LEU A 137 10.18 13.26 -10.03
CA LEU A 137 9.13 13.01 -11.02
C LEU A 137 7.92 13.92 -10.79
N ILE A 138 7.47 14.06 -9.55
CA ILE A 138 6.35 14.94 -9.19
C ILE A 138 6.72 16.42 -9.40
N ALA A 139 7.96 16.81 -9.14
CA ALA A 139 8.42 18.18 -9.40
C ALA A 139 8.36 18.55 -10.91
N VAL A 140 8.51 17.56 -11.80
CA VAL A 140 8.42 17.75 -13.26
C VAL A 140 6.97 17.70 -13.75
N ILE A 141 6.17 16.76 -13.26
CA ILE A 141 4.79 16.51 -13.73
C ILE A 141 3.81 17.49 -13.08
N GLY A 142 4.09 17.91 -11.87
CA GLY A 142 3.20 18.67 -10.98
C GLY A 142 2.53 17.79 -9.93
N PRO A 143 2.01 18.40 -8.85
CA PRO A 143 1.30 17.68 -7.78
C PRO A 143 -0.03 17.12 -8.28
N GLY A 144 -0.50 16.03 -7.66
CA GLY A 144 -1.79 15.43 -7.96
C GLY A 144 -1.80 13.92 -7.72
N LEU A 145 -3.00 13.37 -7.50
CA LEU A 145 -3.18 11.93 -7.23
C LEU A 145 -2.61 11.07 -8.36
N GLY A 146 -2.84 11.46 -9.61
CA GLY A 146 -2.31 10.76 -10.79
C GLY A 146 -0.78 10.79 -10.85
N ALA A 147 -0.14 11.90 -10.47
CA ALA A 147 1.31 12.02 -10.43
C ALA A 147 1.93 11.10 -9.36
N ILE A 148 1.31 11.01 -8.18
CA ILE A 148 1.74 10.10 -7.11
C ILE A 148 1.62 8.64 -7.57
N ILE A 149 0.47 8.25 -8.12
CA ILE A 149 0.25 6.91 -8.63
C ILE A 149 1.29 6.57 -9.70
N LEU A 150 1.50 7.48 -10.65
CA LEU A 150 2.49 7.28 -11.71
C LEU A 150 3.91 7.14 -11.14
N ALA A 151 4.29 7.99 -10.16
CA ALA A 151 5.59 7.93 -9.53
C ALA A 151 5.84 6.57 -8.86
N ILE A 152 4.86 6.07 -8.08
CA ILE A 152 4.95 4.76 -7.43
C ILE A 152 5.07 3.65 -8.49
N VAL A 153 4.20 3.64 -9.50
CA VAL A 153 4.19 2.60 -10.53
C VAL A 153 5.51 2.56 -11.30
N VAL A 154 6.01 3.72 -11.73
CA VAL A 154 7.26 3.84 -12.51
C VAL A 154 8.48 3.36 -11.72
N ILE A 155 8.44 3.44 -10.41
CA ILE A 155 9.60 3.09 -9.57
C ILE A 155 9.50 1.66 -9.04
N ASP A 156 8.36 1.27 -8.49
CA ASP A 156 8.25 0.05 -7.68
C ASP A 156 7.97 -1.23 -8.49
N TRP A 157 7.63 -1.15 -9.79
CA TRP A 157 7.48 -2.32 -10.66
C TRP A 157 8.74 -3.22 -10.67
N THR A 158 9.91 -2.64 -10.46
CA THR A 158 11.20 -3.33 -10.49
C THR A 158 11.34 -4.38 -9.39
N ARG A 159 10.77 -4.11 -8.22
CA ARG A 159 10.73 -5.03 -7.08
C ARG A 159 9.94 -6.29 -7.42
N PHE A 160 8.73 -6.11 -7.99
CA PHE A 160 7.94 -7.22 -8.50
C PHE A 160 8.67 -8.00 -9.58
N ALA A 161 9.20 -7.31 -10.59
CA ALA A 161 9.89 -7.93 -11.70
C ALA A 161 11.04 -8.84 -11.22
N ARG A 162 11.83 -8.38 -10.24
CA ARG A 162 12.96 -9.15 -9.69
C ARG A 162 12.51 -10.42 -8.97
N VAL A 163 11.51 -10.31 -8.09
CA VAL A 163 11.05 -11.44 -7.26
C VAL A 163 10.28 -12.45 -8.12
N VAL A 164 9.36 -11.98 -8.97
CA VAL A 164 8.58 -12.84 -9.87
C VAL A 164 9.48 -13.53 -10.90
N ARG A 165 10.52 -12.84 -11.40
CA ARG A 165 11.52 -13.43 -12.29
C ARG A 165 12.21 -14.64 -11.63
N ALA A 166 12.67 -14.49 -10.38
CA ALA A 166 13.35 -15.57 -9.67
C ALA A 166 12.43 -16.79 -9.49
N GLU A 167 11.18 -16.56 -9.10
CA GLU A 167 10.19 -17.62 -8.94
C GLU A 167 9.82 -18.28 -10.28
N ALA A 168 9.59 -17.48 -11.33
CA ALA A 168 9.30 -18.00 -12.67
C ALA A 168 10.46 -18.85 -13.24
N MET A 169 11.71 -18.50 -12.92
CA MET A 169 12.88 -19.33 -13.27
C MET A 169 12.88 -20.65 -12.51
N ALA A 170 12.55 -20.65 -11.23
CA ALA A 170 12.47 -21.85 -10.40
C ALA A 170 11.35 -22.78 -10.89
N GLN A 171 10.16 -22.25 -11.08
CA GLN A 171 9.00 -23.01 -11.58
C GLN A 171 9.24 -23.54 -13.00
N GLY A 172 9.87 -22.74 -13.88
CA GLY A 172 10.21 -23.14 -15.25
C GLY A 172 11.23 -24.28 -15.35
N ALA A 173 11.92 -24.63 -14.27
CA ALA A 173 12.85 -25.75 -14.19
C ALA A 173 12.24 -27.04 -13.64
N MET A 174 10.96 -27.04 -13.26
CA MET A 174 10.27 -28.18 -12.66
C MET A 174 9.83 -29.21 -13.71
N ASP A 175 9.76 -30.50 -13.32
CA ASP A 175 9.45 -31.62 -14.19
C ASP A 175 8.05 -31.51 -14.84
N TYR A 176 7.07 -30.94 -14.16
CA TYR A 176 5.74 -30.76 -14.73
C TYR A 176 5.73 -29.80 -15.93
N VAL A 177 6.63 -28.79 -15.94
CA VAL A 177 6.81 -27.86 -17.06
C VAL A 177 7.45 -28.59 -18.25
N ALA A 178 8.49 -29.40 -17.99
CA ALA A 178 9.13 -30.23 -19.02
C ALA A 178 8.12 -31.22 -19.63
N SER A 179 7.31 -31.87 -18.79
CA SER A 179 6.26 -32.81 -19.22
C SER A 179 5.22 -32.15 -20.12
N ALA A 180 4.76 -30.94 -19.78
CA ALA A 180 3.82 -30.18 -20.60
C ALA A 180 4.39 -29.83 -21.99
N GLN A 181 5.70 -29.50 -22.05
CA GLN A 181 6.37 -29.22 -23.32
C GLN A 181 6.52 -30.47 -24.18
N VAL A 182 6.88 -31.62 -23.58
CA VAL A 182 6.95 -32.91 -24.26
C VAL A 182 5.58 -33.35 -24.81
N ALA A 183 4.49 -33.02 -24.07
CA ALA A 183 3.11 -33.23 -24.50
C ALA A 183 2.67 -32.30 -25.66
N GLY A 184 3.56 -31.44 -26.17
CA GLY A 184 3.33 -30.59 -27.34
C GLY A 184 2.76 -29.20 -27.00
N ARG A 185 2.69 -28.78 -25.69
CA ARG A 185 2.25 -27.45 -25.32
C ARG A 185 3.29 -26.40 -25.70
N GLY A 186 2.86 -25.40 -26.47
CA GLY A 186 3.73 -24.29 -26.87
C GLY A 186 4.20 -23.44 -25.67
N ARG A 187 5.32 -22.71 -25.83
CA ARG A 187 5.97 -21.92 -24.75
C ARG A 187 5.02 -20.98 -24.04
N THR A 188 4.22 -20.18 -24.76
CA THR A 188 3.26 -19.25 -24.15
C THR A 188 2.19 -19.99 -23.35
N GLY A 189 1.66 -21.09 -23.91
CA GLY A 189 0.68 -21.93 -23.20
C GLY A 189 1.25 -22.52 -21.91
N THR A 190 2.48 -23.01 -21.93
CA THR A 190 3.18 -23.52 -20.74
C THR A 190 3.39 -22.42 -19.70
N MET A 191 3.80 -21.22 -20.11
CA MET A 191 3.99 -20.09 -19.21
C MET A 191 2.68 -19.70 -18.50
N LEU A 192 1.58 -19.58 -19.24
CA LEU A 192 0.30 -19.09 -18.68
C LEU A 192 -0.48 -20.16 -17.92
N VAL A 193 -0.38 -21.43 -18.30
CA VAL A 193 -1.21 -22.50 -17.71
C VAL A 193 -0.46 -23.29 -16.64
N GLU A 194 0.85 -23.45 -16.78
CA GLU A 194 1.65 -24.22 -15.82
C GLU A 194 2.43 -23.34 -14.85
N VAL A 195 3.14 -22.31 -15.35
CA VAL A 195 4.03 -21.51 -14.52
C VAL A 195 3.28 -20.43 -13.76
N LEU A 196 2.47 -19.61 -14.44
CA LEU A 196 1.77 -18.48 -13.84
C LEU A 196 0.88 -18.88 -12.63
N PRO A 197 0.07 -19.95 -12.66
CA PRO A 197 -0.74 -20.34 -11.51
C PRO A 197 0.08 -20.71 -10.28
N ASN A 198 1.29 -21.26 -10.46
CA ASN A 198 2.19 -21.59 -9.37
C ASN A 198 2.96 -20.37 -8.82
N VAL A 199 3.12 -19.32 -9.62
CA VAL A 199 3.70 -18.03 -9.20
C VAL A 199 2.65 -17.10 -8.58
N LEU A 200 1.36 -17.25 -8.91
CA LEU A 200 0.25 -16.40 -8.45
C LEU A 200 0.20 -16.23 -6.92
N PRO A 201 0.37 -17.26 -6.10
CA PRO A 201 0.37 -17.10 -4.64
C PRO A 201 1.43 -16.08 -4.17
N LEU A 202 2.62 -16.12 -4.73
CA LEU A 202 3.68 -15.17 -4.43
C LEU A 202 3.30 -13.75 -4.89
N ILE A 203 2.74 -13.61 -6.09
CA ILE A 203 2.29 -12.31 -6.63
C ILE A 203 1.24 -11.68 -5.70
N VAL A 204 0.27 -12.45 -5.20
CA VAL A 204 -0.77 -11.96 -4.28
C VAL A 204 -0.16 -11.48 -2.96
N VAL A 205 0.81 -12.21 -2.40
CA VAL A 205 1.52 -11.78 -1.18
C VAL A 205 2.29 -10.48 -1.43
N LEU A 206 3.02 -10.38 -2.54
CA LEU A 206 3.76 -9.18 -2.90
C LEU A 206 2.82 -7.98 -3.11
N LEU A 207 1.64 -8.20 -3.71
CA LEU A 207 0.65 -7.13 -3.91
C LEU A 207 0.19 -6.52 -2.59
N THR A 208 -0.10 -7.33 -1.57
CA THR A 208 -0.52 -6.80 -0.27
C THR A 208 0.59 -6.00 0.42
N LEU A 209 1.84 -6.45 0.32
CA LEU A 209 2.99 -5.71 0.85
C LEU A 209 3.19 -4.38 0.11
N GLU A 210 3.04 -4.40 -1.22
CA GLU A 210 3.16 -3.21 -2.06
C GLU A 210 2.08 -2.16 -1.74
N MET A 211 0.85 -2.59 -1.51
CA MET A 211 -0.23 -1.69 -1.09
C MET A 211 0.15 -0.93 0.19
N GLY A 212 0.76 -1.60 1.17
CA GLY A 212 1.26 -0.96 2.38
C GLY A 212 2.40 0.02 2.11
N ILE A 213 3.32 -0.33 1.21
CA ILE A 213 4.43 0.54 0.81
C ILE A 213 3.91 1.77 0.06
N ALA A 214 2.94 1.59 -0.85
CA ALA A 214 2.32 2.69 -1.59
C ALA A 214 1.69 3.74 -0.67
N VAL A 215 1.02 3.31 0.41
CA VAL A 215 0.48 4.21 1.45
C VAL A 215 1.60 4.97 2.17
N ILE A 216 2.72 4.31 2.49
CA ILE A 216 3.87 4.98 3.11
C ILE A 216 4.48 6.03 2.16
N VAL A 217 4.68 5.68 0.89
CA VAL A 217 5.26 6.60 -0.11
C VAL A 217 4.35 7.80 -0.31
N GLU A 218 3.03 7.60 -0.43
CA GLU A 218 2.05 8.68 -0.47
C GLU A 218 2.18 9.58 0.77
N ALA A 219 2.21 9.01 1.97
CA ALA A 219 2.32 9.77 3.21
C ALA A 219 3.63 10.57 3.29
N ILE A 220 4.76 10.04 2.83
CA ILE A 220 6.04 10.76 2.75
C ILE A 220 5.95 11.93 1.78
N LEU A 221 5.37 11.72 0.59
CA LEU A 221 5.20 12.77 -0.42
C LEU A 221 4.26 13.87 0.08
N SER A 222 3.16 13.51 0.74
CA SER A 222 2.24 14.45 1.38
C SER A 222 2.90 15.22 2.52
N PHE A 223 3.73 14.55 3.33
CA PHE A 223 4.47 15.17 4.43
C PHE A 223 5.43 16.27 3.96
N VAL A 224 6.00 16.14 2.76
CA VAL A 224 6.87 17.16 2.15
C VAL A 224 6.10 18.12 1.22
N ASN A 225 4.77 18.14 1.29
CA ASN A 225 3.86 19.00 0.49
C ASN A 225 3.97 18.76 -1.03
N LEU A 226 4.29 17.56 -1.46
CA LEU A 226 4.37 17.14 -2.86
C LEU A 226 3.24 16.17 -3.25
N SER A 227 2.11 16.20 -2.52
CA SER A 227 0.95 15.36 -2.78
C SER A 227 -0.08 16.02 -3.71
N ILE A 228 -1.37 15.85 -3.40
CA ILE A 228 -2.48 16.24 -4.28
C ILE A 228 -2.64 17.75 -4.31
N SER A 229 -2.93 18.33 -3.15
CA SER A 229 -3.07 19.76 -2.89
C SER A 229 -2.73 19.98 -1.42
N THR A 230 -2.32 21.18 -1.05
CA THR A 230 -2.09 21.55 0.35
C THR A 230 -3.39 21.53 1.17
N ASP A 231 -4.53 21.67 0.52
CA ASP A 231 -5.83 21.73 1.18
C ASP A 231 -6.51 20.36 1.30
N ASP A 232 -6.24 19.43 0.36
CA ASP A 232 -6.84 18.11 0.39
C ASP A 232 -6.35 17.30 1.60
N PRO A 233 -7.28 16.64 2.33
CA PRO A 233 -6.91 15.88 3.51
C PRO A 233 -6.14 14.61 3.12
N THR A 234 -4.89 14.55 3.56
CA THR A 234 -4.04 13.36 3.50
C THR A 234 -3.44 13.09 4.86
N TRP A 235 -3.22 11.82 5.20
CA TRP A 235 -2.63 11.51 6.52
C TRP A 235 -1.21 12.08 6.66
N GLY A 236 -0.41 12.03 5.59
CA GLY A 236 0.94 12.61 5.58
C GLY A 236 0.95 14.12 5.79
N GLY A 237 0.05 14.85 5.13
CA GLY A 237 -0.13 16.29 5.33
C GLY A 237 -0.58 16.64 6.75
N MET A 238 -1.55 15.89 7.30
CA MET A 238 -1.99 16.07 8.70
C MET A 238 -0.84 15.81 9.69
N ILE A 239 0.01 14.81 9.45
CA ILE A 239 1.19 14.54 10.28
C ILE A 239 2.19 15.70 10.20
N ALA A 240 2.41 16.27 9.01
CA ALA A 240 3.27 17.44 8.83
C ALA A 240 2.77 18.67 9.59
N GLU A 241 1.46 18.96 9.51
CA GLU A 241 0.81 20.04 10.27
C GLU A 241 0.88 19.77 11.78
N GLY A 242 0.51 18.57 12.23
CA GLY A 242 0.50 18.19 13.63
C GLY A 242 1.87 18.26 14.30
N ARG A 243 2.96 18.03 13.54
CA ARG A 243 4.32 18.18 14.05
C ARG A 243 4.62 19.58 14.56
N THR A 244 4.09 20.59 13.90
CA THR A 244 4.33 22.01 14.29
C THR A 244 3.51 22.44 15.48
N SER A 245 2.41 21.75 15.76
CA SER A 245 1.45 22.11 16.84
C SER A 245 1.40 21.07 17.97
N VAL A 246 2.34 20.11 18.02
CA VAL A 246 2.29 18.97 18.95
C VAL A 246 2.14 19.33 20.43
N HIS A 247 2.74 20.43 20.87
CA HIS A 247 2.65 20.89 22.27
C HIS A 247 1.28 21.52 22.64
N GLN A 248 0.48 21.91 21.64
CA GLN A 248 -0.80 22.57 21.84
C GLN A 248 -1.98 21.68 21.40
N ALA A 249 -1.77 20.84 20.38
CA ALA A 249 -2.79 20.01 19.76
C ALA A 249 -2.17 18.67 19.29
N TRP A 250 -1.74 17.85 20.25
CA TRP A 250 -1.07 16.56 19.98
C TRP A 250 -1.94 15.60 19.16
N TRP A 251 -3.26 15.69 19.26
CA TRP A 251 -4.23 14.85 18.56
C TRP A 251 -4.16 14.99 17.04
N VAL A 252 -3.79 16.17 16.54
CA VAL A 252 -3.61 16.44 15.10
C VAL A 252 -2.49 15.59 14.51
N LEU A 253 -1.45 15.28 15.28
CA LEU A 253 -0.35 14.40 14.90
C LEU A 253 -0.69 12.93 15.14
N VAL A 254 -1.21 12.61 16.33
CA VAL A 254 -1.27 11.23 16.82
C VAL A 254 -2.34 10.41 16.11
N PHE A 255 -3.52 10.97 15.84
CA PHE A 255 -4.59 10.18 15.20
C PHE A 255 -4.29 9.78 13.76
N PRO A 256 -3.83 10.67 12.85
CA PRO A 256 -3.45 10.23 11.51
C PRO A 256 -2.24 9.30 11.53
N LEU A 257 -1.29 9.48 12.46
CA LEU A 257 -0.15 8.58 12.61
C LEU A 257 -0.58 7.16 13.03
N ILE A 258 -1.49 7.03 14.01
CA ILE A 258 -2.04 5.73 14.42
C ILE A 258 -2.81 5.08 13.25
N THR A 259 -3.62 5.86 12.53
CA THR A 259 -4.39 5.36 11.39
C THR A 259 -3.47 4.84 10.28
N LEU A 260 -2.44 5.60 9.93
CA LEU A 260 -1.39 5.20 8.99
C LEU A 260 -0.69 3.92 9.45
N PHE A 261 -0.22 3.88 10.69
CA PHE A 261 0.48 2.73 11.26
C PHE A 261 -0.37 1.45 11.23
N LEU A 262 -1.63 1.53 11.70
CA LEU A 262 -2.54 0.38 11.68
C LEU A 262 -2.84 -0.10 10.26
N THR A 263 -2.92 0.81 9.30
CA THR A 263 -3.17 0.47 7.89
C THR A 263 -1.98 -0.28 7.28
N VAL A 264 -0.78 0.23 7.46
CA VAL A 264 0.44 -0.41 6.96
C VAL A 264 0.67 -1.76 7.64
N LEU A 265 0.48 -1.82 8.96
CA LEU A 265 0.57 -3.08 9.73
C LEU A 265 -0.45 -4.10 9.22
N SER A 266 -1.67 -3.66 8.91
CA SER A 266 -2.73 -4.55 8.41
C SER A 266 -2.42 -5.11 7.02
N PHE A 267 -1.88 -4.31 6.10
CA PHE A 267 -1.42 -4.81 4.81
C PHE A 267 -0.28 -5.83 4.96
N SER A 268 0.70 -5.56 5.83
CA SER A 268 1.80 -6.48 6.11
C SER A 268 1.32 -7.81 6.69
N GLN A 269 0.46 -7.76 7.72
CA GLN A 269 -0.10 -8.96 8.37
C GLN A 269 -1.01 -9.76 7.42
N LEU A 270 -1.74 -9.08 6.53
CA LEU A 270 -2.53 -9.73 5.49
C LEU A 270 -1.62 -10.51 4.54
N GLY A 271 -0.51 -9.90 4.10
CA GLY A 271 0.48 -10.56 3.24
C GLY A 271 1.11 -11.79 3.89
N GLU A 272 1.54 -11.68 5.14
CA GLU A 272 2.08 -12.81 5.90
C GLU A 272 1.04 -13.94 6.06
N GLY A 273 -0.20 -13.59 6.42
CA GLY A 273 -1.25 -14.58 6.59
C GLY A 273 -1.67 -15.28 5.28
N LEU A 274 -1.58 -14.59 4.14
CA LEU A 274 -1.78 -15.19 2.82
C LEU A 274 -0.62 -16.11 2.46
N LYS A 275 0.63 -15.71 2.73
CA LYS A 275 1.80 -16.56 2.53
C LYS A 275 1.67 -17.89 3.26
N ASP A 276 1.31 -17.86 4.56
CA ASP A 276 1.14 -19.06 5.37
C ASP A 276 0.03 -19.98 4.86
N ARG A 277 -1.01 -19.43 4.24
CA ARG A 277 -2.08 -20.21 3.61
C ARG A 277 -1.68 -20.86 2.31
N PHE A 278 -0.79 -20.25 1.55
CA PHE A 278 -0.33 -20.77 0.26
C PHE A 278 0.87 -21.70 0.40
N ASP A 279 1.54 -21.72 1.55
CA ASP A 279 2.69 -22.63 1.79
C ASP A 279 2.22 -24.08 1.96
N PRO A 280 2.55 -24.99 1.03
CA PRO A 280 2.14 -26.39 1.10
C PRO A 280 2.87 -27.17 2.20
N VAL A 281 4.02 -26.69 2.69
CA VAL A 281 4.83 -27.36 3.73
C VAL A 281 4.17 -27.25 5.11
N LEU A 282 3.30 -26.24 5.30
CA LEU A 282 2.57 -26.04 6.55
C LEU A 282 1.20 -26.73 6.59
N ARG A 283 0.83 -27.43 5.53
CA ARG A 283 -0.37 -28.27 5.47
C ARG A 283 -0.02 -29.71 5.84
#